data_605268b18c2c01c9241d21677e28cdfb
#
_entry.id   605268b18c2c01c9241d21677e28cdfb
#
_cell.length_a   1.000
_cell.length_b   1.000
_cell.length_c   1.000
_cell.angle_alpha   90.00
_cell.angle_beta   90.00
_cell.angle_gamma   90.00
#
_symmetry.space_group_name_H-M   'P 1'
#
loop_
_entity.id
_entity.type
_entity.pdbx_description
1 polymer ?
#
loop_
_entity_poly.entity_id
_entity_poly.type
_entity_poly.pdbx_seq_one_letter_code
_entity_poly.pdbx_strand_id
1 'polypeptide(L)'
;LKALPIERMAFNEITKRAVAEAIANPRKIDQELVDAYLARRALDYLVGFTLSPILWRKLPGSRSAGRVQSVALRLICEREAEIEAFKPREFWTIEIVFKAPDGTLFTARLTHLDGKKLDKFDLADDASARAAAAKLEAGAPFSVANVERKTVKRNPFPPFTTSTLQQEASRKLGFGASRTMRIAQRLYEGVDIGGETVGLITYMRTDGVTLSGEAIAAARQLIDRDYGPRYRPDEPRVYRTQAKNAQEAHEAIRPTDMFRRPGAVAAQLDDDQRRLYELIWKRAMASQM
;
A
#
# COMPACT_ATOMS: atom_id res chain seq x y z
N LEU A 1 35.83 -1.83 -36.18
CA LEU A 1 35.30 -2.71 -35.15
C LEU A 1 33.93 -3.18 -35.63
N LYS A 2 33.76 -4.48 -35.93
CA LYS A 2 32.43 -5.07 -36.19
C LYS A 2 31.59 -4.80 -34.96
N ALA A 3 30.39 -4.20 -35.12
CA ALA A 3 29.45 -4.03 -34.02
C ALA A 3 29.12 -5.42 -33.41
N LEU A 4 29.45 -5.62 -32.15
CA LEU A 4 29.04 -6.83 -31.44
C LEU A 4 27.52 -6.83 -31.29
N PRO A 5 26.84 -7.98 -31.46
CA PRO A 5 25.43 -8.06 -31.19
C PRO A 5 25.18 -7.74 -29.71
N ILE A 6 24.29 -6.78 -29.46
CA ILE A 6 23.89 -6.39 -28.12
C ILE A 6 22.45 -6.84 -27.91
N GLU A 7 22.20 -7.63 -26.87
CA GLU A 7 20.90 -8.14 -26.51
C GLU A 7 20.55 -7.75 -25.06
N ARG A 8 19.28 -7.59 -24.77
CA ARG A 8 18.78 -7.22 -23.44
C ARG A 8 18.12 -8.43 -22.80
N MET A 9 18.54 -8.75 -21.59
CA MET A 9 17.85 -9.67 -20.70
C MET A 9 16.96 -8.90 -19.75
N ALA A 10 15.73 -9.35 -19.53
CA ALA A 10 14.80 -8.75 -18.58
C ALA A 10 14.26 -9.82 -17.64
N PHE A 11 14.41 -9.61 -16.34
CA PHE A 11 13.86 -10.46 -15.29
C PHE A 11 13.43 -9.58 -14.10
N ASN A 12 12.45 -10.01 -13.35
CA ASN A 12 11.90 -9.31 -12.20
C ASN A 12 12.23 -9.98 -10.86
N GLU A 13 12.96 -11.10 -10.89
CA GLU A 13 13.45 -11.80 -9.69
C GLU A 13 14.84 -12.39 -9.95
N ILE A 14 15.67 -12.44 -8.91
CA ILE A 14 17.01 -13.03 -8.99
C ILE A 14 16.94 -14.47 -8.48
N THR A 15 16.53 -15.35 -9.37
CA THR A 15 16.51 -16.80 -9.17
C THR A 15 17.22 -17.48 -10.35
N LYS A 16 17.83 -18.65 -10.08
CA LYS A 16 18.52 -19.42 -11.11
C LYS A 16 17.64 -19.67 -12.33
N ARG A 17 16.34 -19.96 -12.11
CA ARG A 17 15.37 -20.20 -13.18
C ARG A 17 15.10 -18.93 -13.98
N ALA A 18 14.74 -17.81 -13.34
CA ALA A 18 14.40 -16.56 -14.02
C ALA A 18 15.59 -16.00 -14.83
N VAL A 19 16.80 -16.12 -14.30
CA VAL A 19 18.03 -15.71 -15.01
C VAL A 19 18.28 -16.62 -16.23
N ALA A 20 18.16 -17.94 -16.07
CA ALA A 20 18.33 -18.88 -17.19
C ALA A 20 17.29 -18.67 -18.29
N GLU A 21 16.03 -18.42 -17.92
CA GLU A 21 14.96 -18.11 -18.87
C GLU A 21 15.21 -16.79 -19.63
N ALA A 22 15.68 -15.75 -18.93
CA ALA A 22 16.01 -14.46 -19.54
C ALA A 22 17.21 -14.57 -20.51
N ILE A 23 18.19 -15.45 -20.22
CA ILE A 23 19.30 -15.75 -21.12
C ILE A 23 18.81 -16.51 -22.37
N ALA A 24 17.87 -17.43 -22.19
CA ALA A 24 17.31 -18.21 -23.31
C ALA A 24 16.39 -17.39 -24.22
N ASN A 25 15.81 -16.29 -23.71
CA ASN A 25 14.86 -15.44 -24.42
C ASN A 25 15.30 -13.97 -24.41
N PRO A 26 16.44 -13.62 -25.00
CA PRO A 26 16.92 -12.25 -25.04
C PRO A 26 16.03 -11.39 -25.95
N ARG A 27 15.98 -10.09 -25.64
CA ARG A 27 15.22 -9.10 -26.42
C ARG A 27 16.16 -8.11 -27.09
N LYS A 28 15.67 -7.44 -28.12
CA LYS A 28 16.35 -6.27 -28.68
C LYS A 28 16.24 -5.08 -27.70
N ILE A 29 17.19 -4.16 -27.81
CA ILE A 29 17.12 -2.90 -27.08
C ILE A 29 15.91 -2.12 -27.63
N ASP A 30 15.05 -1.67 -26.71
CA ASP A 30 13.95 -0.78 -27.03
C ASP A 30 14.49 0.66 -27.11
N GLN A 31 14.65 1.16 -28.34
CA GLN A 31 15.23 2.47 -28.58
C GLN A 31 14.33 3.60 -28.05
N GLU A 32 13.01 3.44 -28.12
CA GLU A 32 12.07 4.44 -27.63
C GLU A 32 12.20 4.63 -26.09
N LEU A 33 12.40 3.54 -25.35
CA LEU A 33 12.68 3.60 -23.91
C LEU A 33 14.04 4.26 -23.61
N VAL A 34 15.06 4.02 -24.42
CA VAL A 34 16.38 4.67 -24.30
C VAL A 34 16.24 6.16 -24.52
N ASP A 35 15.55 6.55 -25.58
CA ASP A 35 15.34 7.97 -25.93
C ASP A 35 14.50 8.68 -24.87
N ALA A 36 13.46 8.05 -24.34
CA ALA A 36 12.68 8.58 -23.23
C ALA A 36 13.53 8.78 -21.95
N TYR A 37 14.43 7.83 -21.65
CA TYR A 37 15.37 7.97 -20.53
C TYR A 37 16.34 9.13 -20.73
N LEU A 38 16.93 9.26 -21.93
CA LEU A 38 17.85 10.33 -22.27
C LEU A 38 17.15 11.70 -22.23
N ALA A 39 15.94 11.80 -22.77
CA ALA A 39 15.12 13.02 -22.72
C ALA A 39 14.81 13.42 -21.27
N ARG A 40 14.43 12.47 -20.41
CA ARG A 40 14.24 12.72 -18.98
C ARG A 40 15.50 13.24 -18.32
N ARG A 41 16.64 12.60 -18.56
CA ARG A 41 17.92 13.01 -17.98
C ARG A 41 18.33 14.41 -18.44
N ALA A 42 18.17 14.73 -19.73
CA ALA A 42 18.44 16.05 -20.27
C ALA A 42 17.54 17.11 -19.64
N LEU A 43 16.23 16.80 -19.49
CA LEU A 43 15.28 17.70 -18.84
C LEU A 43 15.65 17.97 -17.38
N ASP A 44 15.98 16.93 -16.60
CA ASP A 44 16.37 17.07 -15.19
C ASP A 44 17.66 17.92 -15.07
N TYR A 45 18.61 17.73 -15.97
CA TYR A 45 19.84 18.55 -16.04
C TYR A 45 19.50 20.03 -16.33
N LEU A 46 18.76 20.29 -17.41
CA LEU A 46 18.41 21.66 -17.82
C LEU A 46 17.61 22.38 -16.73
N VAL A 47 16.57 21.75 -16.20
CA VAL A 47 15.74 22.35 -15.14
C VAL A 47 16.57 22.60 -13.88
N GLY A 48 17.34 21.62 -13.42
CA GLY A 48 18.13 21.72 -12.20
C GLY A 48 19.20 22.82 -12.28
N PHE A 49 20.01 22.82 -13.32
CA PHE A 49 21.13 23.75 -13.47
C PHE A 49 20.71 25.16 -13.92
N THR A 50 19.58 25.31 -14.60
CA THR A 50 19.08 26.63 -15.00
C THR A 50 18.31 27.31 -13.87
N LEU A 51 17.45 26.58 -13.15
CA LEU A 51 16.59 27.21 -12.15
C LEU A 51 17.26 27.34 -10.77
N SER A 52 18.14 26.42 -10.38
CA SER A 52 18.78 26.46 -9.06
C SER A 52 19.56 27.77 -8.81
N PRO A 53 20.36 28.28 -9.73
CA PRO A 53 21.03 29.57 -9.55
C PRO A 53 20.08 30.79 -9.43
N ILE A 54 18.90 30.72 -10.07
CA ILE A 54 17.87 31.74 -9.93
C ILE A 54 17.30 31.70 -8.53
N LEU A 55 17.02 30.51 -8.00
CA LEU A 55 16.54 30.34 -6.62
C LEU A 55 17.55 30.86 -5.59
N TRP A 56 18.82 30.56 -5.74
CA TRP A 56 19.87 31.05 -4.82
C TRP A 56 19.91 32.56 -4.72
N ARG A 57 19.66 33.26 -5.85
CA ARG A 57 19.62 34.71 -5.89
C ARG A 57 18.32 35.32 -5.37
N LYS A 58 17.18 34.61 -5.56
CA LYS A 58 15.84 35.15 -5.25
C LYS A 58 15.31 34.71 -3.89
N LEU A 59 15.70 33.55 -3.42
CA LEU A 59 15.21 32.92 -2.18
C LEU A 59 16.40 32.49 -1.32
N PRO A 60 16.87 33.32 -0.38
CA PRO A 60 17.96 32.97 0.53
C PRO A 60 17.63 31.67 1.28
N GLY A 61 18.59 30.73 1.36
CA GLY A 61 18.42 29.44 1.99
C GLY A 61 17.85 28.32 1.11
N SER A 62 17.38 28.63 -0.10
CA SER A 62 16.98 27.59 -1.06
C SER A 62 18.21 26.82 -1.58
N ARG A 63 18.04 25.49 -1.78
CA ARG A 63 19.16 24.63 -2.20
C ARG A 63 19.14 24.31 -3.68
N SER A 64 18.01 23.85 -4.20
CA SER A 64 17.88 23.47 -5.62
C SER A 64 16.44 23.47 -6.09
N ALA A 65 16.27 23.66 -7.39
CA ALA A 65 15.04 23.36 -8.10
C ALA A 65 15.17 22.04 -8.82
N GLY A 66 14.04 21.35 -9.02
CA GLY A 66 14.01 20.13 -9.79
C GLY A 66 12.58 19.65 -9.98
N ARG A 67 12.40 18.88 -11.01
CA ARG A 67 11.10 18.42 -11.47
C ARG A 67 10.33 17.64 -10.41
N VAL A 68 11.01 16.81 -9.62
CA VAL A 68 10.38 16.00 -8.57
C VAL A 68 10.16 16.83 -7.30
N GLN A 69 11.20 17.49 -6.80
CA GLN A 69 11.12 18.25 -5.54
C GLN A 69 10.18 19.46 -5.63
N SER A 70 10.09 20.12 -6.79
CA SER A 70 9.17 21.25 -6.96
C SER A 70 7.71 20.82 -6.93
N VAL A 71 7.39 19.69 -7.55
CA VAL A 71 6.03 19.11 -7.47
C VAL A 71 5.71 18.64 -6.05
N ALA A 72 6.64 17.95 -5.37
CA ALA A 72 6.44 17.53 -4.00
C ALA A 72 6.21 18.71 -3.06
N LEU A 73 7.01 19.79 -3.18
CA LEU A 73 6.83 21.01 -2.41
C LEU A 73 5.48 21.66 -2.68
N ARG A 74 5.05 21.72 -3.94
CA ARG A 74 3.73 22.26 -4.30
C ARG A 74 2.60 21.52 -3.59
N LEU A 75 2.63 20.18 -3.61
CA LEU A 75 1.60 19.37 -2.92
C LEU A 75 1.57 19.63 -1.41
N ILE A 76 2.75 19.83 -0.79
CA ILE A 76 2.84 20.17 0.64
C ILE A 76 2.26 21.57 0.88
N CYS A 77 2.62 22.57 0.06
CA CYS A 77 2.10 23.92 0.21
C CYS A 77 0.59 24.00 -0.03
N GLU A 78 0.06 23.28 -1.01
CA GLU A 78 -1.38 23.20 -1.25
C GLU A 78 -2.10 22.61 -0.02
N ARG A 79 -1.52 21.56 0.60
CA ARG A 79 -2.08 20.97 1.82
C ARG A 79 -1.99 21.92 3.01
N GLU A 80 -0.89 22.63 3.20
CA GLU A 80 -0.78 23.64 4.24
C GLU A 80 -1.79 24.77 4.07
N ALA A 81 -1.99 25.26 2.84
CA ALA A 81 -3.02 26.25 2.56
C ALA A 81 -4.44 25.77 2.90
N GLU A 82 -4.76 24.49 2.67
CA GLU A 82 -6.02 23.88 3.11
C GLU A 82 -6.13 23.86 4.65
N ILE A 83 -5.02 23.57 5.37
CA ILE A 83 -4.97 23.52 6.82
C ILE A 83 -5.15 24.94 7.39
N GLU A 84 -4.48 25.94 6.83
CA GLU A 84 -4.60 27.34 7.25
C GLU A 84 -6.00 27.91 6.99
N ALA A 85 -6.64 27.52 5.89
CA ALA A 85 -8.00 27.90 5.55
C ALA A 85 -9.07 27.17 6.35
N PHE A 86 -8.70 26.09 7.06
CA PHE A 86 -9.65 25.25 7.78
C PHE A 86 -10.27 26.01 8.97
N LYS A 87 -11.59 26.09 8.97
CA LYS A 87 -12.37 26.63 10.09
C LYS A 87 -12.97 25.49 10.90
N PRO A 88 -12.56 25.31 12.15
CA PRO A 88 -13.16 24.30 13.03
C PRO A 88 -14.65 24.55 13.17
N ARG A 89 -15.42 23.47 13.09
CA ARG A 89 -16.87 23.50 13.38
C ARG A 89 -17.17 22.54 14.51
N GLU A 90 -17.82 23.06 15.52
CA GLU A 90 -18.29 22.28 16.66
C GLU A 90 -19.42 21.34 16.21
N PHE A 91 -19.43 20.15 16.76
CA PHE A 91 -20.54 19.21 16.64
C PHE A 91 -20.59 18.32 17.88
N TRP A 92 -21.79 17.88 18.20
CA TRP A 92 -22.07 17.02 19.34
C TRP A 92 -22.65 15.70 18.90
N THR A 93 -22.39 14.66 19.69
CA THR A 93 -23.01 13.35 19.54
C THR A 93 -23.57 12.90 20.87
N ILE A 94 -24.71 12.26 20.86
CA ILE A 94 -25.34 11.74 22.08
C ILE A 94 -25.27 10.21 22.02
N GLU A 95 -24.72 9.64 23.07
CA GLU A 95 -24.67 8.22 23.29
C GLU A 95 -25.36 7.87 24.60
N ILE A 96 -26.17 6.82 24.60
CA ILE A 96 -26.90 6.32 25.75
C ILE A 96 -26.43 4.92 26.06
N VAL A 97 -26.09 4.65 27.29
CA VAL A 97 -25.78 3.31 27.77
C VAL A 97 -27.08 2.68 28.28
N PHE A 98 -27.53 1.65 27.61
CA PHE A 98 -28.71 0.87 28.00
C PHE A 98 -28.28 -0.37 28.77
N LYS A 99 -29.15 -0.79 29.71
CA LYS A 99 -29.04 -2.08 30.38
C LYS A 99 -30.18 -2.97 29.95
N ALA A 100 -29.83 -4.09 29.32
CA ALA A 100 -30.80 -5.11 28.92
C ALA A 100 -31.36 -5.89 30.15
N PRO A 101 -32.50 -6.57 30.04
CA PRO A 101 -33.09 -7.35 31.15
C PRO A 101 -32.17 -8.40 31.75
N ASP A 102 -31.24 -8.96 30.95
CA ASP A 102 -30.22 -9.92 31.38
C ASP A 102 -29.01 -9.27 32.07
N GLY A 103 -29.01 -7.94 32.21
CA GLY A 103 -27.94 -7.16 32.81
C GLY A 103 -26.85 -6.70 31.81
N THR A 104 -26.90 -7.13 30.56
CA THR A 104 -25.94 -6.74 29.53
C THR A 104 -26.04 -5.25 29.23
N LEU A 105 -24.89 -4.56 29.24
CA LEU A 105 -24.79 -3.15 28.88
C LEU A 105 -24.46 -3.01 27.39
N PHE A 106 -25.15 -2.10 26.70
CA PHE A 106 -24.83 -1.74 25.33
C PHE A 106 -25.03 -0.25 25.10
N THR A 107 -24.20 0.31 24.22
CA THR A 107 -24.25 1.74 23.87
C THR A 107 -25.01 1.92 22.57
N ALA A 108 -25.96 2.86 22.55
CA ALA A 108 -26.65 3.29 21.35
C ALA A 108 -26.37 4.77 21.08
N ARG A 109 -26.22 5.12 19.81
CA ARG A 109 -25.97 6.49 19.37
C ARG A 109 -27.24 7.08 18.75
N LEU A 110 -27.52 8.33 19.10
CA LEU A 110 -28.63 9.07 18.50
C LEU A 110 -28.36 9.30 17.01
N THR A 111 -29.27 8.84 16.17
CA THR A 111 -29.20 8.98 14.70
C THR A 111 -30.38 9.74 14.12
N HIS A 112 -31.53 9.75 14.83
CA HIS A 112 -32.76 10.45 14.41
C HIS A 112 -33.35 11.16 15.60
N LEU A 113 -33.85 12.36 15.40
CA LEU A 113 -34.60 13.13 16.40
C LEU A 113 -35.89 13.65 15.78
N ASP A 114 -37.01 13.50 16.47
CA ASP A 114 -38.34 13.91 16.00
C ASP A 114 -38.66 13.36 14.58
N GLY A 115 -38.25 12.11 14.28
CA GLY A 115 -38.44 11.46 12.99
C GLY A 115 -37.48 11.89 11.86
N LYS A 116 -36.62 12.89 12.12
CA LYS A 116 -35.64 13.37 11.15
C LYS A 116 -34.25 12.76 11.44
N LYS A 117 -33.61 12.27 10.37
CA LYS A 117 -32.20 11.84 10.46
C LYS A 117 -31.30 13.04 10.75
N LEU A 118 -30.40 12.88 11.72
CA LEU A 118 -29.42 13.90 12.09
C LEU A 118 -28.18 13.78 11.18
N ASP A 119 -27.77 14.90 10.62
CA ASP A 119 -26.47 15.08 10.00
C ASP A 119 -25.41 15.44 11.05
N LYS A 120 -24.14 15.34 10.68
CA LYS A 120 -23.01 15.53 11.61
C LYS A 120 -23.10 16.85 12.39
N PHE A 121 -23.61 17.90 11.80
CA PHE A 121 -23.62 19.26 12.35
C PHE A 121 -25.00 19.76 12.79
N ASP A 122 -26.00 18.88 12.89
CA ASP A 122 -27.35 19.28 13.33
C ASP A 122 -27.37 19.59 14.83
N LEU A 123 -26.50 18.96 15.63
CA LEU A 123 -26.21 19.33 17.01
C LEU A 123 -24.93 20.16 17.02
N ALA A 124 -25.05 21.46 16.80
CA ALA A 124 -23.93 22.35 16.54
C ALA A 124 -23.33 22.97 17.82
N ASP A 125 -24.05 22.89 18.95
CA ASP A 125 -23.68 23.52 20.23
C ASP A 125 -24.19 22.71 21.42
N ASP A 126 -23.71 23.08 22.62
CA ASP A 126 -24.10 22.50 23.91
C ASP A 126 -25.62 22.63 24.16
N ALA A 127 -26.22 23.74 23.80
CA ALA A 127 -27.65 23.97 24.04
C ALA A 127 -28.53 23.00 23.24
N SER A 128 -28.24 22.82 21.96
CA SER A 128 -28.97 21.88 21.10
C SER A 128 -28.72 20.42 21.54
N ALA A 129 -27.51 20.08 21.96
CA ALA A 129 -27.19 18.75 22.45
C ALA A 129 -27.95 18.45 23.75
N ARG A 130 -27.97 19.38 24.72
CA ARG A 130 -28.71 19.22 26.01
C ARG A 130 -30.22 19.16 25.78
N ALA A 131 -30.76 19.96 24.89
CA ALA A 131 -32.18 19.90 24.53
C ALA A 131 -32.57 18.53 23.94
N ALA A 132 -31.72 17.97 23.07
CA ALA A 132 -31.91 16.64 22.53
C ALA A 132 -31.79 15.54 23.61
N ALA A 133 -30.82 15.65 24.53
CA ALA A 133 -30.66 14.72 25.63
C ALA A 133 -31.89 14.74 26.58
N ALA A 134 -32.39 15.91 26.93
CA ALA A 134 -33.58 16.04 27.78
C ALA A 134 -34.83 15.42 27.13
N LYS A 135 -35.01 15.56 25.80
CA LYS A 135 -36.07 14.88 25.08
C LYS A 135 -35.96 13.36 25.13
N LEU A 136 -34.72 12.83 25.05
CA LEU A 136 -34.49 11.39 25.14
C LEU A 136 -34.79 10.85 26.53
N GLU A 137 -34.37 11.57 27.56
CA GLU A 137 -34.68 11.21 28.98
C GLU A 137 -36.19 11.21 29.23
N ALA A 138 -36.91 12.20 28.75
CA ALA A 138 -38.37 12.28 28.85
C ALA A 138 -39.11 11.23 28.02
N GLY A 139 -38.49 10.68 26.96
CA GLY A 139 -39.07 9.72 26.03
C GLY A 139 -39.03 8.26 26.46
N ALA A 140 -38.54 7.94 27.66
CA ALA A 140 -38.53 6.57 28.18
C ALA A 140 -39.97 6.01 28.39
N PRO A 141 -40.21 4.69 28.19
CA PRO A 141 -39.26 3.62 27.95
C PRO A 141 -38.84 3.46 26.46
N PHE A 142 -37.63 2.97 26.26
CA PHE A 142 -37.12 2.64 24.94
C PHE A 142 -37.40 1.18 24.55
N SER A 143 -37.57 0.94 23.26
CA SER A 143 -37.75 -0.40 22.73
C SER A 143 -36.85 -0.64 21.50
N VAL A 144 -36.51 -1.91 21.28
CA VAL A 144 -35.78 -2.33 20.06
C VAL A 144 -36.80 -2.40 18.91
N ALA A 145 -36.78 -1.45 18.01
CA ALA A 145 -37.70 -1.40 16.89
C ALA A 145 -37.35 -2.41 15.79
N ASN A 146 -36.09 -2.62 15.54
CA ASN A 146 -35.60 -3.53 14.48
C ASN A 146 -34.21 -4.06 14.80
N VAL A 147 -33.93 -5.30 14.39
CA VAL A 147 -32.60 -5.93 14.42
C VAL A 147 -32.23 -6.36 13.02
N GLU A 148 -31.37 -5.61 12.37
CA GLU A 148 -30.90 -5.91 11.02
C GLU A 148 -29.54 -6.62 11.10
N ARG A 149 -29.48 -7.83 10.53
CA ARG A 149 -28.25 -8.60 10.38
C ARG A 149 -27.83 -8.62 8.93
N LYS A 150 -26.72 -7.95 8.62
CA LYS A 150 -26.14 -7.93 7.27
C LYS A 150 -24.82 -8.67 7.24
N THR A 151 -24.71 -9.60 6.32
CA THR A 151 -23.42 -10.23 6.02
C THR A 151 -22.58 -9.26 5.21
N VAL A 152 -21.47 -8.82 5.75
CA VAL A 152 -20.52 -7.94 5.06
C VAL A 152 -19.35 -8.76 4.52
N LYS A 153 -19.19 -8.76 3.20
CA LYS A 153 -18.07 -9.39 2.53
C LYS A 153 -16.87 -8.43 2.50
N ARG A 154 -15.76 -8.84 3.10
CA ARG A 154 -14.50 -8.09 3.03
C ARG A 154 -13.57 -8.77 2.03
N ASN A 155 -13.10 -8.01 1.05
CA ASN A 155 -12.11 -8.49 0.10
C ASN A 155 -10.69 -8.21 0.62
N PRO A 156 -9.73 -9.10 0.38
CA PRO A 156 -8.33 -8.85 0.72
C PRO A 156 -7.75 -7.72 -0.13
N PHE A 157 -6.74 -7.07 0.43
CA PHE A 157 -5.98 -6.08 -0.32
C PHE A 157 -5.09 -6.73 -1.38
N PRO A 158 -4.79 -6.04 -2.49
CA PRO A 158 -3.87 -6.53 -3.50
C PRO A 158 -2.45 -6.73 -2.94
N PRO A 159 -1.60 -7.49 -3.62
CA PRO A 159 -0.17 -7.57 -3.33
C PRO A 159 0.47 -6.17 -3.33
N PHE A 160 1.65 -6.05 -2.76
CA PHE A 160 2.30 -4.75 -2.59
C PHE A 160 2.83 -4.16 -3.90
N THR A 161 2.60 -2.86 -4.06
CA THR A 161 3.40 -1.95 -4.88
C THR A 161 4.47 -1.29 -4.00
N THR A 162 5.40 -0.54 -4.60
CA THR A 162 6.40 0.25 -3.84
C THR A 162 5.73 1.15 -2.80
N SER A 163 4.73 1.92 -3.21
CA SER A 163 4.06 2.89 -2.33
C SER A 163 3.29 2.21 -1.19
N THR A 164 2.56 1.15 -1.48
CA THR A 164 1.79 0.44 -0.45
C THR A 164 2.69 -0.35 0.52
N LEU A 165 3.83 -0.88 0.04
CA LEU A 165 4.84 -1.49 0.92
C LEU A 165 5.42 -0.48 1.89
N GLN A 166 5.81 0.71 1.41
CA GLN A 166 6.34 1.79 2.26
C GLN A 166 5.33 2.23 3.31
N GLN A 167 4.06 2.40 2.94
CA GLN A 167 2.99 2.79 3.87
C GLN A 167 2.77 1.73 4.96
N GLU A 168 2.66 0.46 4.59
CA GLU A 168 2.43 -0.62 5.55
C GLU A 168 3.65 -0.88 6.43
N ALA A 169 4.86 -0.81 5.88
CA ALA A 169 6.10 -0.91 6.65
C ALA A 169 6.21 0.23 7.67
N SER A 170 5.83 1.46 7.30
CA SER A 170 5.79 2.59 8.23
C SER A 170 4.78 2.36 9.35
N ARG A 171 3.55 1.96 9.02
CA ARG A 171 2.46 1.78 10.00
C ARG A 171 2.68 0.60 10.94
N LYS A 172 3.17 -0.53 10.42
CA LYS A 172 3.25 -1.81 11.16
C LYS A 172 4.63 -2.08 11.75
N LEU A 173 5.70 -1.61 11.10
CA LEU A 173 7.07 -1.90 11.49
C LEU A 173 7.83 -0.66 11.99
N GLY A 174 7.28 0.56 11.78
CA GLY A 174 7.95 1.82 12.11
C GLY A 174 9.12 2.14 11.15
N PHE A 175 9.14 1.55 9.95
CA PHE A 175 10.21 1.77 9.00
C PHE A 175 9.92 2.97 8.10
N GLY A 176 10.81 3.97 8.08
CA GLY A 176 10.74 5.05 7.10
C GLY A 176 10.96 4.53 5.67
N ALA A 177 10.48 5.28 4.66
CA ALA A 177 10.51 4.87 3.25
C ALA A 177 11.93 4.47 2.77
N SER A 178 12.96 5.25 3.09
CA SER A 178 14.35 4.96 2.71
C SER A 178 14.89 3.66 3.36
N ARG A 179 14.52 3.40 4.63
CA ARG A 179 14.89 2.16 5.32
C ARG A 179 14.20 0.97 4.68
N THR A 180 12.89 1.07 4.44
CA THR A 180 12.10 0.03 3.77
C THR A 180 12.71 -0.35 2.42
N MET A 181 13.04 0.64 1.58
CA MET A 181 13.60 0.38 0.25
C MET A 181 15.00 -0.22 0.29
N ARG A 182 15.82 0.14 1.28
CA ARG A 182 17.16 -0.45 1.45
C ARG A 182 17.07 -1.92 1.86
N ILE A 183 16.16 -2.26 2.75
CA ILE A 183 15.93 -3.65 3.19
C ILE A 183 15.35 -4.46 2.03
N ALA A 184 14.35 -3.92 1.33
CA ALA A 184 13.76 -4.57 0.16
C ALA A 184 14.79 -4.83 -0.96
N GLN A 185 15.73 -3.89 -1.18
CA GLN A 185 16.82 -4.05 -2.13
C GLN A 185 17.69 -5.26 -1.78
N ARG A 186 18.07 -5.42 -0.50
CA ARG A 186 18.84 -6.58 -0.04
C ARG A 186 18.09 -7.90 -0.22
N LEU A 187 16.80 -7.92 0.10
CA LEU A 187 15.96 -9.10 -0.10
C LEU A 187 15.83 -9.48 -1.58
N TYR A 188 15.84 -8.49 -2.48
CA TYR A 188 15.81 -8.72 -3.92
C TYR A 188 17.16 -9.19 -4.46
N GLU A 189 18.27 -8.53 -4.09
CA GLU A 189 19.61 -8.87 -4.57
C GLU A 189 20.06 -10.24 -4.11
N GLY A 190 19.54 -10.70 -2.99
CA GLY A 190 19.70 -12.04 -2.50
C GLY A 190 20.39 -12.13 -1.14
N VAL A 191 20.09 -13.21 -0.47
CA VAL A 191 20.73 -13.65 0.78
C VAL A 191 21.28 -15.06 0.61
N ASP A 192 22.32 -15.37 1.34
CA ASP A 192 22.87 -16.72 1.36
C ASP A 192 21.91 -17.68 2.06
N ILE A 193 21.45 -18.68 1.32
CA ILE A 193 20.61 -19.76 1.84
C ILE A 193 21.29 -21.08 1.51
N GLY A 194 22.05 -21.59 2.46
CA GLY A 194 22.74 -22.88 2.32
C GLY A 194 23.87 -22.89 1.29
N GLY A 195 24.57 -21.76 1.11
CA GLY A 195 25.68 -21.59 0.17
C GLY A 195 25.27 -21.10 -1.21
N GLU A 196 23.99 -20.83 -1.43
CA GLU A 196 23.48 -20.24 -2.68
C GLU A 196 22.86 -18.86 -2.39
N THR A 197 23.26 -17.84 -3.16
CA THR A 197 22.64 -16.50 -3.08
C THR A 197 21.32 -16.51 -3.83
N VAL A 198 20.21 -16.27 -3.10
CA VAL A 198 18.85 -16.31 -3.63
C VAL A 198 18.12 -15.03 -3.33
N GLY A 199 17.57 -14.37 -4.36
CA GLY A 199 16.61 -13.28 -4.20
C GLY A 199 15.32 -13.78 -3.57
N LEU A 200 14.91 -13.18 -2.45
CA LEU A 200 13.72 -13.61 -1.71
C LEU A 200 12.43 -12.95 -2.16
N ILE A 201 12.52 -11.80 -2.82
CA ILE A 201 11.36 -11.07 -3.33
C ILE A 201 11.55 -10.66 -4.79
N THR A 202 10.45 -10.38 -5.47
CA THR A 202 10.46 -9.76 -6.79
C THR A 202 10.94 -8.31 -6.72
N TYR A 203 11.25 -7.72 -7.87
CA TYR A 203 11.74 -6.34 -7.94
C TYR A 203 10.82 -5.35 -7.24
N MET A 204 11.36 -4.61 -6.27
CA MET A 204 10.59 -3.81 -5.32
C MET A 204 10.23 -2.41 -5.82
N ARG A 205 10.69 -1.99 -7.00
CA ARG A 205 10.29 -0.70 -7.60
C ARG A 205 9.26 -0.96 -8.68
N THR A 206 8.01 -1.10 -8.26
CA THR A 206 6.88 -1.44 -9.14
C THR A 206 5.62 -0.75 -8.66
N ASP A 207 4.75 -0.39 -9.58
CA ASP A 207 3.37 0.03 -9.37
C ASP A 207 2.37 -1.08 -9.76
N GLY A 208 2.90 -2.24 -10.20
CA GLY A 208 2.13 -3.43 -10.51
C GLY A 208 1.55 -4.12 -9.29
N VAL A 209 0.33 -4.63 -9.43
CA VAL A 209 -0.38 -5.44 -8.43
C VAL A 209 -0.67 -6.86 -8.92
N THR A 210 -0.22 -7.20 -10.11
CA THR A 210 -0.44 -8.50 -10.74
C THR A 210 0.54 -9.54 -10.19
N LEU A 211 0.07 -10.74 -9.95
CA LEU A 211 0.92 -11.92 -9.67
C LEU A 211 1.01 -12.80 -10.92
N SER A 212 2.14 -13.46 -11.10
CA SER A 212 2.27 -14.48 -12.14
C SER A 212 1.34 -15.66 -11.87
N GLY A 213 0.96 -16.37 -12.93
CA GLY A 213 0.12 -17.56 -12.81
C GLY A 213 0.73 -18.63 -11.89
N GLU A 214 2.06 -18.80 -11.93
CA GLU A 214 2.79 -19.72 -11.06
C GLU A 214 2.73 -19.30 -9.60
N ALA A 215 2.90 -18.01 -9.30
CA ALA A 215 2.80 -17.48 -7.95
C ALA A 215 1.40 -17.65 -7.37
N ILE A 216 0.37 -17.42 -8.18
CA ILE A 216 -1.04 -17.65 -7.80
C ILE A 216 -1.26 -19.14 -7.51
N ALA A 217 -0.80 -20.05 -8.39
CA ALA A 217 -0.96 -21.49 -8.20
C ALA A 217 -0.24 -21.97 -6.92
N ALA A 218 0.99 -21.52 -6.69
CA ALA A 218 1.77 -21.85 -5.50
C ALA A 218 1.11 -21.32 -4.21
N ALA A 219 0.62 -20.07 -4.22
CA ALA A 219 -0.10 -19.50 -3.09
C ALA A 219 -1.37 -20.30 -2.77
N ARG A 220 -2.17 -20.64 -3.78
CA ARG A 220 -3.41 -21.41 -3.63
C ARG A 220 -3.16 -22.81 -3.09
N GLN A 221 -2.12 -23.49 -3.60
CA GLN A 221 -1.70 -24.80 -3.09
C GLN A 221 -1.28 -24.72 -1.61
N LEU A 222 -0.55 -23.67 -1.24
CA LEU A 222 -0.13 -23.45 0.14
C LEU A 222 -1.31 -23.15 1.06
N ILE A 223 -2.30 -22.37 0.58
CA ILE A 223 -3.53 -22.08 1.32
C ILE A 223 -4.31 -23.38 1.60
N ASP A 224 -4.51 -24.22 0.58
CA ASP A 224 -5.20 -25.50 0.76
C ASP A 224 -4.52 -26.38 1.81
N ARG A 225 -3.19 -26.48 1.72
CA ARG A 225 -2.40 -27.35 2.60
C ARG A 225 -2.39 -26.87 4.05
N ASP A 226 -2.24 -25.56 4.28
CA ASP A 226 -1.94 -25.01 5.61
C ASP A 226 -3.17 -24.43 6.31
N TYR A 227 -4.14 -23.93 5.57
CA TYR A 227 -5.32 -23.24 6.10
C TYR A 227 -6.62 -24.00 5.77
N GLY A 228 -6.58 -24.87 4.79
CA GLY A 228 -7.71 -25.64 4.32
C GLY A 228 -8.55 -24.95 3.23
N PRO A 229 -9.45 -25.74 2.56
CA PRO A 229 -10.17 -25.28 1.38
C PRO A 229 -11.13 -24.11 1.65
N ARG A 230 -11.57 -23.92 2.89
CA ARG A 230 -12.47 -22.80 3.27
C ARG A 230 -11.82 -21.43 3.14
N TYR A 231 -10.48 -21.35 3.11
CA TYR A 231 -9.71 -20.12 2.97
C TYR A 231 -9.28 -19.84 1.54
N ARG A 232 -9.54 -20.77 0.64
CA ARG A 232 -9.23 -20.61 -0.79
C ARG A 232 -10.52 -20.33 -1.57
N PRO A 233 -10.68 -19.15 -2.18
CA PRO A 233 -11.79 -18.88 -3.09
C PRO A 233 -11.81 -19.87 -4.25
N ASP A 234 -12.98 -20.16 -4.82
CA ASP A 234 -13.10 -21.08 -5.96
C ASP A 234 -12.27 -20.60 -7.14
N GLU A 235 -12.34 -19.30 -7.45
CA GLU A 235 -11.54 -18.70 -8.51
C GLU A 235 -10.32 -17.94 -7.95
N PRO A 236 -9.20 -17.92 -8.72
CA PRO A 236 -8.05 -17.09 -8.38
C PRO A 236 -8.42 -15.61 -8.30
N ARG A 237 -7.93 -14.91 -7.30
CA ARG A 237 -8.09 -13.45 -7.24
C ARG A 237 -7.10 -12.77 -8.18
N VAL A 238 -7.62 -12.05 -9.16
CA VAL A 238 -6.83 -11.30 -10.13
C VAL A 238 -6.95 -9.80 -9.83
N TYR A 239 -5.82 -9.16 -9.65
CA TYR A 239 -5.71 -7.71 -9.48
C TYR A 239 -5.14 -7.09 -10.74
N ARG A 240 -5.71 -5.97 -11.16
CA ARG A 240 -5.25 -5.24 -12.36
C ARG A 240 -4.70 -3.89 -11.96
N THR A 241 -3.56 -3.53 -12.53
CA THR A 241 -2.95 -2.22 -12.37
C THR A 241 -3.77 -1.19 -13.14
N GLN A 242 -4.14 -0.09 -12.48
CA GLN A 242 -4.92 1.00 -13.11
C GLN A 242 -4.04 2.11 -13.70
N ALA A 243 -2.72 2.00 -13.61
CA ALA A 243 -1.80 3.00 -14.11
C ALA A 243 -1.85 3.09 -15.65
N LYS A 244 -2.17 4.27 -16.18
CA LYS A 244 -2.28 4.54 -17.62
C LYS A 244 -0.97 4.34 -18.40
N ASN A 245 0.18 4.33 -17.72
CA ASN A 245 1.53 4.21 -18.29
C ASN A 245 2.29 3.02 -17.67
N ALA A 246 1.62 1.92 -17.35
CA ALA A 246 2.29 0.70 -16.95
C ALA A 246 3.13 0.19 -18.14
N GLN A 247 4.33 0.72 -18.28
CA GLN A 247 5.35 0.20 -19.18
C GLN A 247 5.74 -1.20 -18.68
N GLU A 248 5.48 -2.20 -19.49
CA GLU A 248 5.63 -3.62 -19.20
C GLU A 248 4.90 -4.05 -17.91
N ALA A 249 4.19 -5.13 -17.94
CA ALA A 249 3.43 -5.65 -16.81
C ALA A 249 4.40 -6.04 -15.67
N HIS A 250 4.83 -5.04 -14.90
CA HIS A 250 5.63 -5.28 -13.70
C HIS A 250 4.78 -6.07 -12.72
N GLU A 251 5.33 -7.16 -12.27
CA GLU A 251 4.73 -7.96 -11.22
C GLU A 251 4.73 -7.20 -9.90
N ALA A 252 3.79 -7.51 -9.02
CA ALA A 252 3.75 -6.99 -7.66
C ALA A 252 4.96 -7.46 -6.84
N ILE A 253 5.21 -6.81 -5.71
CA ILE A 253 6.21 -7.25 -4.74
C ILE A 253 5.66 -8.48 -4.01
N ARG A 254 6.30 -9.61 -4.22
CA ARG A 254 5.96 -10.90 -3.64
C ARG A 254 7.20 -11.73 -3.31
N PRO A 255 7.10 -12.80 -2.51
CA PRO A 255 8.15 -13.81 -2.41
C PRO A 255 8.44 -14.44 -3.78
N THR A 256 9.69 -14.72 -4.07
CA THR A 256 10.10 -15.48 -5.27
C THR A 256 9.62 -16.93 -5.20
N ASP A 257 9.50 -17.45 -3.98
CA ASP A 257 8.97 -18.78 -3.67
C ASP A 257 7.95 -18.66 -2.51
N MET A 258 6.68 -18.92 -2.80
CA MET A 258 5.59 -18.88 -1.80
C MET A 258 5.76 -19.91 -0.70
N PHE A 259 6.40 -21.06 -1.00
CA PHE A 259 6.65 -22.12 -0.01
C PHE A 259 7.77 -21.78 0.96
N ARG A 260 8.60 -20.79 0.64
CA ARG A 260 9.66 -20.29 1.52
C ARG A 260 9.07 -19.39 2.60
N ARG A 261 8.58 -20.02 3.65
CA ARG A 261 7.92 -19.32 4.76
C ARG A 261 8.91 -18.42 5.53
N PRO A 262 8.43 -17.33 6.14
CA PRO A 262 9.28 -16.44 6.94
C PRO A 262 10.09 -17.16 8.03
N GLY A 263 9.50 -18.15 8.70
CA GLY A 263 10.20 -18.96 9.71
C GLY A 263 11.34 -19.81 9.15
N ALA A 264 11.21 -20.27 7.90
CA ALA A 264 12.25 -21.12 7.29
C ALA A 264 13.53 -20.36 6.91
N VAL A 265 13.43 -19.05 6.72
CA VAL A 265 14.57 -18.18 6.35
C VAL A 265 15.00 -17.25 7.49
N ALA A 266 14.36 -17.36 8.65
CA ALA A 266 14.60 -16.44 9.76
C ALA A 266 16.05 -16.42 10.25
N ALA A 267 16.74 -17.55 10.21
CA ALA A 267 18.13 -17.67 10.65
C ALA A 267 19.16 -17.00 9.71
N GLN A 268 18.78 -16.79 8.44
CA GLN A 268 19.62 -16.18 7.41
C GLN A 268 19.39 -14.67 7.26
N LEU A 269 18.39 -14.13 7.96
CA LEU A 269 17.96 -12.74 7.85
C LEU A 269 18.27 -11.96 9.12
N ASP A 270 18.68 -10.70 8.97
CA ASP A 270 18.62 -9.79 10.10
C ASP A 270 17.17 -9.49 10.52
N ASP A 271 16.95 -8.89 11.68
CA ASP A 271 15.60 -8.66 12.22
C ASP A 271 14.74 -7.77 11.28
N ASP A 272 15.34 -6.76 10.67
CA ASP A 272 14.66 -5.88 9.73
C ASP A 272 14.22 -6.62 8.46
N GLN A 273 15.13 -7.41 7.89
CA GLN A 273 14.87 -8.23 6.71
C GLN A 273 13.78 -9.26 7.01
N ARG A 274 13.86 -9.94 8.15
CA ARG A 274 12.86 -10.92 8.58
C ARG A 274 11.47 -10.30 8.70
N ARG A 275 11.36 -9.16 9.38
CA ARG A 275 10.09 -8.45 9.58
C ARG A 275 9.49 -7.95 8.25
N LEU A 276 10.32 -7.41 7.36
CA LEU A 276 9.84 -6.92 6.06
C LEU A 276 9.44 -8.08 5.14
N TYR A 277 10.23 -9.16 5.11
CA TYR A 277 9.90 -10.37 4.34
C TYR A 277 8.59 -11.00 4.81
N GLU A 278 8.38 -11.11 6.12
CA GLU A 278 7.15 -11.60 6.72
C GLU A 278 5.93 -10.75 6.31
N LEU A 279 6.08 -9.43 6.32
CA LEU A 279 5.03 -8.50 5.88
C LEU A 279 4.65 -8.72 4.41
N ILE A 280 5.65 -8.88 3.53
CA ILE A 280 5.47 -9.13 2.10
C ILE A 280 4.80 -10.49 1.87
N TRP A 281 5.31 -11.53 2.52
CA TRP A 281 4.79 -12.89 2.40
C TRP A 281 3.33 -12.97 2.85
N LYS A 282 3.00 -12.41 4.02
CA LYS A 282 1.62 -12.38 4.54
C LYS A 282 0.66 -11.65 3.60
N ARG A 283 1.09 -10.53 3.01
CA ARG A 283 0.26 -9.78 2.07
C ARG A 283 0.01 -10.57 0.78
N ALA A 284 1.05 -11.18 0.21
CA ALA A 284 0.93 -11.99 -0.99
C ALA A 284 0.00 -13.19 -0.78
N MET A 285 0.16 -13.90 0.34
CA MET A 285 -0.72 -15.02 0.72
C MET A 285 -2.17 -14.55 0.93
N ALA A 286 -2.38 -13.54 1.75
CA ALA A 286 -3.73 -13.02 2.06
C ALA A 286 -4.44 -12.50 0.80
N SER A 287 -3.71 -12.04 -0.21
CA SER A 287 -4.30 -11.59 -1.47
C SER A 287 -5.01 -12.72 -2.23
N GLN A 288 -4.71 -13.97 -1.95
CA GLN A 288 -5.28 -15.14 -2.62
C GLN A 288 -6.27 -15.93 -1.71
N MET A 289 -6.55 -15.41 -0.52
CA MET A 289 -7.54 -15.95 0.43
C MET A 289 -8.93 -15.35 0.27
#